data_298b6b1f584071a73865b87301c210f3
#
_entry.id   298b6b1f584071a73865b87301c210f3
#
_cell.length_a   1.000
_cell.length_b   1.000
_cell.length_c   1.000
_cell.angle_alpha   90.00
_cell.angle_beta   90.00
_cell.angle_gamma   90.00
#
_symmetry.space_group_name_H-M   'P 1'
#
loop_
_entity.id
_entity.type
_entity.pdbx_description
1 polymer ?
#
loop_
_entity_poly.entity_id
_entity_poly.type
_entity_poly.pdbx_seq_one_letter_code
_entity_poly.pdbx_strand_id
1 'polypeptide(L)'
;TLFEVPSTALLPDLEKNYDQRNRWLALRHFFGWTGGNGFHAINFTFWIGTYGVASATGYAIYGTVGAIIIALTIIVSSLGTQRAAAQLPQPTETFKLSELGSEFKQIYRSLKNRNFAALFSYGLFMGSAAGLGAALYLYNVSYFFEFTGFEIAITAYAVLFSPLAAGLLAPAIGV
;
A
#
# COMPACT_ATOMS: atom_id res chain seq x y z
N THR A 1 -2.18 2.43 8.15
CA THR A 1 -3.64 2.61 8.02
C THR A 1 -4.11 3.95 8.55
N LEU A 2 -3.67 4.43 9.75
CA LEU A 2 -4.07 5.75 10.30
C LEU A 2 -3.76 6.93 9.37
N PHE A 3 -2.69 6.86 8.60
CA PHE A 3 -2.35 7.86 7.59
C PHE A 3 -3.00 7.57 6.25
N GLU A 4 -3.07 6.32 5.84
CA GLU A 4 -3.50 5.91 4.50
C GLU A 4 -4.98 6.21 4.25
N VAL A 5 -5.86 5.89 5.20
CA VAL A 5 -7.31 6.13 5.05
C VAL A 5 -7.63 7.61 4.87
N PRO A 6 -7.18 8.53 5.75
CA PRO A 6 -7.42 9.97 5.56
C PRO A 6 -6.79 10.51 4.28
N SER A 7 -5.56 10.09 3.94
CA SER A 7 -4.89 10.58 2.73
C SER A 7 -5.56 10.10 1.43
N THR A 8 -6.22 8.95 1.46
CA THR A 8 -7.00 8.45 0.31
C THR A 8 -8.32 9.18 0.19
N ALA A 9 -8.98 9.44 1.32
CA ALA A 9 -10.24 10.18 1.35
C ALA A 9 -10.08 11.65 0.94
N LEU A 10 -8.91 12.25 1.20
CA LEU A 10 -8.62 13.66 0.87
C LEU A 10 -8.55 13.91 -0.65
N LEU A 11 -8.14 12.93 -1.45
CA LEU A 11 -7.89 13.14 -2.87
C LEU A 11 -9.14 13.54 -3.69
N PRO A 12 -10.33 12.92 -3.50
CA PRO A 12 -11.56 13.36 -4.15
C PRO A 12 -12.00 14.78 -3.79
N ASP A 13 -11.62 15.25 -2.61
CA ASP A 13 -11.95 16.60 -2.15
C ASP A 13 -11.01 17.65 -2.74
N LEU A 14 -9.74 17.28 -2.95
CA LEU A 14 -8.72 18.16 -3.55
C LEU A 14 -8.87 18.29 -5.07
N GLU A 15 -9.31 17.23 -5.76
CA GLU A 15 -9.40 17.22 -7.22
C GLU A 15 -10.79 16.75 -7.68
N LYS A 16 -11.56 17.69 -8.24
CA LYS A 16 -12.91 17.45 -8.73
C LYS A 16 -12.95 16.95 -10.18
N ASN A 17 -11.88 17.18 -10.94
CA ASN A 17 -11.77 16.68 -12.31
C ASN A 17 -11.51 15.19 -12.29
N TYR A 18 -12.39 14.41 -12.93
CA TYR A 18 -12.32 12.95 -12.96
C TYR A 18 -11.00 12.42 -13.55
N ASP A 19 -10.54 12.98 -14.67
CA ASP A 19 -9.34 12.51 -15.36
C ASP A 19 -8.08 12.83 -14.54
N GLN A 20 -8.00 14.02 -13.96
CA GLN A 20 -6.88 14.38 -13.11
C GLN A 20 -6.85 13.54 -11.82
N ARG A 21 -8.00 13.29 -11.22
CA ARG A 21 -8.10 12.40 -10.06
C ARG A 21 -7.60 10.99 -10.36
N ASN A 22 -8.01 10.43 -11.50
CA ASN A 22 -7.53 9.12 -11.93
C ASN A 22 -6.02 9.10 -12.16
N ARG A 23 -5.46 10.16 -12.74
CA ARG A 23 -4.01 10.31 -12.92
C ARG A 23 -3.27 10.36 -11.58
N TRP A 24 -3.78 11.09 -10.59
CA TRP A 24 -3.20 11.13 -9.25
C TRP A 24 -3.28 9.79 -8.53
N LEU A 25 -4.41 9.08 -8.66
CA LEU A 25 -4.56 7.73 -8.11
C LEU A 25 -3.59 6.74 -8.76
N ALA A 26 -3.42 6.80 -10.07
CA ALA A 26 -2.46 5.98 -10.80
C ALA A 26 -1.02 6.24 -10.35
N LEU A 27 -0.61 7.51 -10.23
CA LEU A 27 0.71 7.89 -9.72
C LEU A 27 0.92 7.42 -8.29
N ARG A 28 -0.07 7.60 -7.41
CA ARG A 28 -0.01 7.11 -6.04
C ARG A 28 0.19 5.60 -6.00
N HIS A 29 -0.57 4.85 -6.80
CA HIS A 29 -0.45 3.40 -6.89
C HIS A 29 0.92 2.98 -7.41
N PHE A 30 1.40 3.65 -8.47
CA PHE A 30 2.72 3.39 -9.04
C PHE A 30 3.85 3.62 -8.02
N PHE A 31 3.88 4.76 -7.34
CA PHE A 31 4.88 5.04 -6.34
C PHE A 31 4.77 4.15 -5.11
N GLY A 32 3.55 3.81 -4.68
CA GLY A 32 3.32 2.88 -3.58
C GLY A 32 3.84 1.48 -3.89
N TRP A 33 3.51 0.97 -5.08
CA TRP A 33 3.98 -0.34 -5.54
C TRP A 33 5.50 -0.36 -5.73
N THR A 34 6.04 0.60 -6.48
CA THR A 34 7.48 0.66 -6.81
C THR A 34 8.31 0.91 -5.57
N GLY A 35 7.88 1.84 -4.69
CA GLY A 35 8.58 2.14 -3.44
C GLY A 35 8.59 0.95 -2.47
N GLY A 36 7.45 0.29 -2.29
CA GLY A 36 7.35 -0.87 -1.41
C GLY A 36 8.18 -2.06 -1.89
N ASN A 37 8.00 -2.45 -3.16
CA ASN A 37 8.77 -3.56 -3.74
C ASN A 37 10.25 -3.22 -3.92
N GLY A 38 10.59 -1.97 -4.25
CA GLY A 38 11.97 -1.51 -4.34
C GLY A 38 12.69 -1.61 -3.00
N PHE A 39 12.04 -1.15 -1.92
CA PHE A 39 12.60 -1.27 -0.57
C PHE A 39 12.75 -2.75 -0.14
N HIS A 40 11.79 -3.59 -0.54
CA HIS A 40 11.87 -5.03 -0.32
C HIS A 40 13.04 -5.69 -1.06
N ALA A 41 13.25 -5.35 -2.33
CA ALA A 41 14.38 -5.82 -3.12
C ALA A 41 15.73 -5.40 -2.51
N ILE A 42 15.84 -4.14 -2.05
CA ILE A 42 17.01 -3.63 -1.32
C ILE A 42 17.25 -4.45 -0.05
N ASN A 43 16.19 -4.77 0.70
CA ASN A 43 16.29 -5.60 1.90
C ASN A 43 16.94 -6.95 1.61
N PHE A 44 16.44 -7.67 0.62
CA PHE A 44 16.97 -8.99 0.28
C PHE A 44 18.40 -8.93 -0.25
N THR A 45 18.76 -7.87 -0.97
CA THR A 45 20.11 -7.73 -1.53
C THR A 45 21.13 -7.40 -0.45
N PHE A 46 20.85 -6.42 0.40
CA PHE A 46 21.86 -5.85 1.29
C PHE A 46 21.78 -6.39 2.71
N TRP A 47 20.59 -6.53 3.29
CA TRP A 47 20.49 -6.91 4.70
C TRP A 47 20.25 -8.40 4.88
N ILE A 48 19.23 -8.94 4.30
CA ILE A 48 18.95 -10.38 4.40
C ILE A 48 19.99 -11.20 3.62
N GLY A 49 20.47 -10.72 2.48
CA GLY A 49 21.54 -11.34 1.71
C GLY A 49 22.86 -11.43 2.50
N THR A 50 23.16 -10.41 3.33
CA THR A 50 24.38 -10.37 4.14
C THR A 50 24.25 -11.12 5.46
N TYR A 51 23.14 -10.94 6.17
CA TYR A 51 22.94 -11.50 7.53
C TYR A 51 22.23 -12.85 7.54
N GLY A 52 21.62 -13.24 6.41
CA GLY A 52 20.84 -14.47 6.28
C GLY A 52 19.35 -14.29 6.62
N VAL A 53 18.53 -15.17 6.02
CA VAL A 53 17.05 -15.14 6.10
C VAL A 53 16.51 -15.32 7.52
N ALA A 54 17.24 -15.99 8.39
CA ALA A 54 16.85 -16.23 9.79
C ALA A 54 17.45 -15.23 10.79
N SER A 55 18.16 -14.19 10.32
CA SER A 55 18.88 -13.26 11.17
C SER A 55 17.98 -12.18 11.78
N ALA A 56 17.81 -12.19 13.10
CA ALA A 56 17.13 -11.13 13.84
C ALA A 56 17.77 -9.74 13.61
N THR A 57 19.09 -9.67 13.46
CA THR A 57 19.83 -8.43 13.21
C THR A 57 19.48 -7.84 11.85
N GLY A 58 19.43 -8.67 10.80
CA GLY A 58 19.02 -8.23 9.45
C GLY A 58 17.62 -7.61 9.45
N TYR A 59 16.67 -8.26 10.11
CA TYR A 59 15.30 -7.74 10.24
C TYR A 59 15.20 -6.49 11.10
N ALA A 60 16.00 -6.38 12.17
CA ALA A 60 16.03 -5.17 13.02
C ALA A 60 16.51 -3.95 12.23
N ILE A 61 17.58 -4.09 11.44
CA ILE A 61 18.08 -3.01 10.56
C ILE A 61 17.03 -2.64 9.51
N TYR A 62 16.49 -3.62 8.81
CA TYR A 62 15.42 -3.43 7.82
C TYR A 62 14.22 -2.68 8.41
N GLY A 63 13.73 -3.13 9.57
CA GLY A 63 12.59 -2.51 10.25
C GLY A 63 12.88 -1.07 10.69
N THR A 64 14.08 -0.82 11.22
CA THR A 64 14.48 0.53 11.64
C THR A 64 14.60 1.49 10.48
N VAL A 65 15.29 1.09 9.41
CA VAL A 65 15.44 1.92 8.20
C VAL A 65 14.07 2.15 7.55
N GLY A 66 13.24 1.11 7.46
CA GLY A 66 11.87 1.21 6.96
C GLY A 66 11.01 2.18 7.77
N ALA A 67 11.08 2.10 9.09
CA ALA A 67 10.34 3.01 9.98
C ALA A 67 10.75 4.47 9.77
N ILE A 68 12.04 4.76 9.62
CA ILE A 68 12.55 6.11 9.34
C ILE A 68 12.05 6.62 7.98
N ILE A 69 12.14 5.80 6.93
CA ILE A 69 11.67 6.17 5.59
C ILE A 69 10.16 6.45 5.61
N ILE A 70 9.37 5.58 6.24
CA ILE A 70 7.92 5.75 6.37
C ILE A 70 7.60 7.04 7.12
N ALA A 71 8.25 7.31 8.25
CA ALA A 71 8.05 8.52 9.03
C ALA A 71 8.35 9.78 8.21
N LEU A 72 9.50 9.81 7.53
CA LEU A 72 9.88 10.93 6.67
C LEU A 72 8.89 11.13 5.52
N THR A 73 8.46 10.06 4.88
CA THR A 73 7.48 10.12 3.78
C THR A 73 6.13 10.67 4.25
N ILE A 74 5.66 10.24 5.42
CA ILE A 74 4.42 10.75 6.03
C ILE A 74 4.56 12.25 6.34
N ILE A 75 5.66 12.67 6.95
CA ILE A 75 5.91 14.08 7.27
C ILE A 75 5.94 14.93 6.01
N VAL A 76 6.71 14.54 5.00
CA VAL A 76 6.82 15.27 3.73
C VAL A 76 5.46 15.35 3.03
N SER A 77 4.73 14.25 2.96
CA SER A 77 3.38 14.19 2.37
C SER A 77 2.40 15.09 3.13
N SER A 78 2.40 15.03 4.45
CA SER A 78 1.50 15.84 5.28
C SER A 78 1.79 17.34 5.14
N LEU A 79 3.07 17.73 5.17
CA LEU A 79 3.47 19.13 4.97
C LEU A 79 3.13 19.63 3.55
N GLY A 80 3.33 18.77 2.54
CA GLY A 80 3.02 19.10 1.15
C GLY A 80 1.53 19.31 0.89
N THR A 81 0.66 18.57 1.57
CA THR A 81 -0.80 18.67 1.39
C THR A 81 -1.48 19.64 2.35
N GLN A 82 -0.81 20.08 3.40
CA GLN A 82 -1.39 20.91 4.47
C GLN A 82 -2.06 22.19 3.95
N ARG A 83 -1.41 22.90 3.03
CA ARG A 83 -1.94 24.16 2.48
C ARG A 83 -3.21 23.92 1.65
N ALA A 84 -3.23 22.88 0.86
CA ALA A 84 -4.37 22.53 0.04
C ALA A 84 -5.55 22.02 0.92
N ALA A 85 -5.26 21.20 1.91
CA ALA A 85 -6.24 20.70 2.87
C ALA A 85 -6.86 21.84 3.71
N ALA A 86 -6.09 22.86 4.07
CA ALA A 86 -6.58 24.01 4.82
C ALA A 86 -7.60 24.90 4.02
N GLN A 87 -7.62 24.77 2.70
CA GLN A 87 -8.57 25.50 1.84
C GLN A 87 -9.90 24.74 1.67
N LEU A 88 -9.98 23.49 2.11
CA LEU A 88 -11.23 22.73 2.05
C LEU A 88 -12.24 23.25 3.10
N PRO A 89 -13.55 23.14 2.80
CA PRO A 89 -14.58 23.46 3.76
C PRO A 89 -14.36 22.68 5.05
N GLN A 90 -14.20 23.40 6.15
CA GLN A 90 -14.05 22.75 7.46
C GLN A 90 -15.38 22.13 7.87
N PRO A 91 -15.36 20.91 8.48
CA PRO A 91 -16.58 20.31 8.99
C PRO A 91 -17.19 21.24 10.06
N THR A 92 -18.44 21.58 9.88
CA THR A 92 -19.21 22.45 10.79
C THR A 92 -19.55 21.75 12.10
N GLU A 93 -19.48 20.43 12.13
CA GLU A 93 -19.82 19.65 13.31
C GLU A 93 -18.55 19.11 13.99
N THR A 94 -18.46 19.33 15.30
CA THR A 94 -17.41 18.75 16.11
C THR A 94 -17.71 17.29 16.38
N PHE A 95 -16.73 16.41 16.16
CA PHE A 95 -16.84 14.98 16.45
C PHE A 95 -17.22 14.76 17.92
N LYS A 96 -18.37 14.14 18.17
CA LYS A 96 -18.83 13.76 19.49
C LYS A 96 -18.74 12.25 19.64
N LEU A 97 -18.09 11.78 20.70
CA LEU A 97 -18.02 10.35 21.04
C LEU A 97 -19.39 9.68 21.17
N SER A 98 -20.42 10.46 21.54
CA SER A 98 -21.81 9.97 21.63
C SER A 98 -22.40 9.61 20.25
N GLU A 99 -21.82 10.07 19.16
CA GLU A 99 -22.29 9.83 17.79
C GLU A 99 -21.69 8.57 17.17
N LEU A 100 -20.70 7.94 17.81
CA LEU A 100 -20.10 6.68 17.35
C LEU A 100 -21.14 5.59 17.09
N GLY A 101 -22.17 5.49 17.94
CA GLY A 101 -23.25 4.52 17.74
C GLY A 101 -24.06 4.74 16.47
N SER A 102 -24.25 6.01 16.06
CA SER A 102 -24.95 6.37 14.83
C SER A 102 -24.08 6.07 13.60
N GLU A 103 -22.77 6.28 13.69
CA GLU A 103 -21.80 5.97 12.63
C GLU A 103 -21.74 4.44 12.39
N PHE A 104 -21.65 3.64 13.43
CA PHE A 104 -21.71 2.18 13.29
C PHE A 104 -23.02 1.72 12.65
N LYS A 105 -24.14 2.35 12.97
CA LYS A 105 -25.43 2.06 12.35
C LYS A 105 -25.46 2.42 10.86
N GLN A 106 -24.80 3.50 10.47
CA GLN A 106 -24.65 3.88 9.05
C GLN A 106 -23.80 2.89 8.29
N ILE A 107 -22.66 2.45 8.86
CA ILE A 107 -21.80 1.39 8.28
C ILE A 107 -22.62 0.10 8.08
N TYR A 108 -23.39 -0.32 9.10
CA TYR A 108 -24.23 -1.49 8.99
C TYR A 108 -25.33 -1.36 7.91
N ARG A 109 -25.92 -0.17 7.76
CA ARG A 109 -26.86 0.12 6.68
C ARG A 109 -26.22 0.03 5.29
N SER A 110 -24.98 0.49 5.15
CA SER A 110 -24.23 0.39 3.89
C SER A 110 -23.98 -1.07 3.51
N LEU A 111 -23.69 -1.94 4.48
CA LEU A 111 -23.55 -3.39 4.25
C LEU A 111 -24.85 -4.08 3.81
N LYS A 112 -26.02 -3.49 4.06
CA LYS A 112 -27.30 -4.00 3.52
C LYS A 112 -27.45 -3.76 2.02
N ASN A 113 -26.70 -2.83 1.44
CA ASN A 113 -26.67 -2.67 -0.01
C ASN A 113 -25.91 -3.83 -0.64
N ARG A 114 -26.60 -4.62 -1.47
CA ARG A 114 -26.06 -5.84 -2.10
C ARG A 114 -24.77 -5.57 -2.91
N ASN A 115 -24.73 -4.47 -3.62
CA ASN A 115 -23.55 -4.11 -4.43
C ASN A 115 -22.36 -3.74 -3.53
N PHE A 116 -22.63 -2.98 -2.47
CA PHE A 116 -21.59 -2.62 -1.50
C PHE A 116 -21.08 -3.86 -0.74
N ALA A 117 -21.99 -4.74 -0.30
CA ALA A 117 -21.63 -5.98 0.39
C ALA A 117 -20.79 -6.90 -0.51
N ALA A 118 -21.10 -7.00 -1.79
CA ALA A 118 -20.31 -7.77 -2.76
C ALA A 118 -18.89 -7.19 -2.92
N LEU A 119 -18.75 -5.86 -3.08
CA LEU A 119 -17.45 -5.19 -3.16
C LEU A 119 -16.66 -5.34 -1.86
N PHE A 120 -17.30 -5.20 -0.72
CA PHE A 120 -16.67 -5.38 0.59
C PHE A 120 -16.16 -6.82 0.76
N SER A 121 -16.98 -7.81 0.44
CA SER A 121 -16.59 -9.23 0.50
C SER A 121 -15.42 -9.53 -0.45
N TYR A 122 -15.47 -9.01 -1.69
CA TYR A 122 -14.36 -9.13 -2.63
C TYR A 122 -13.07 -8.56 -2.04
N GLY A 123 -13.11 -7.34 -1.50
CA GLY A 123 -11.95 -6.69 -0.89
C GLY A 123 -11.40 -7.48 0.30
N LEU A 124 -12.28 -8.05 1.12
CA LEU A 124 -11.89 -8.87 2.27
C LEU A 124 -11.18 -10.17 1.83
N PHE A 125 -11.73 -10.89 0.86
CA PHE A 125 -11.12 -12.12 0.35
C PHE A 125 -9.81 -11.85 -0.40
N MET A 126 -9.77 -10.82 -1.24
CA MET A 126 -8.55 -10.41 -1.95
C MET A 126 -7.46 -9.96 -0.99
N GLY A 127 -7.81 -9.15 0.01
CA GLY A 127 -6.86 -8.72 1.04
C GLY A 127 -6.33 -9.88 1.87
N SER A 128 -7.20 -10.82 2.24
CA SER A 128 -6.80 -12.04 2.96
C SER A 128 -5.87 -12.92 2.12
N ALA A 129 -6.19 -13.13 0.85
CA ALA A 129 -5.36 -13.92 -0.06
C ALA A 129 -3.98 -13.26 -0.27
N ALA A 130 -3.95 -11.94 -0.50
CA ALA A 130 -2.71 -11.19 -0.65
C ALA A 130 -1.88 -11.21 0.64
N GLY A 131 -2.52 -11.05 1.81
CA GLY A 131 -1.85 -11.12 3.11
C GLY A 131 -1.25 -12.48 3.41
N LEU A 132 -1.99 -13.57 3.16
CA LEU A 132 -1.50 -14.93 3.31
C LEU A 132 -0.35 -15.22 2.33
N GLY A 133 -0.49 -14.80 1.06
CA GLY A 133 0.56 -14.92 0.07
C GLY A 133 1.84 -14.22 0.48
N ALA A 134 1.74 -12.99 0.96
CA ALA A 134 2.89 -12.22 1.45
C ALA A 134 3.53 -12.85 2.70
N ALA A 135 2.72 -13.32 3.65
CA ALA A 135 3.23 -13.96 4.88
C ALA A 135 3.95 -15.28 4.59
N LEU A 136 3.41 -16.08 3.67
CA LEU A 136 3.96 -17.39 3.33
C LEU A 136 5.06 -17.35 2.26
N TYR A 137 5.21 -16.22 1.55
CA TYR A 137 6.18 -16.10 0.46
C TYR A 137 7.58 -16.50 0.87
N LEU A 138 8.09 -15.94 1.95
CA LEU A 138 9.45 -16.19 2.41
C LEU A 138 9.67 -17.67 2.82
N TYR A 139 8.68 -18.27 3.47
CA TYR A 139 8.73 -19.70 3.82
C TYR A 139 8.74 -20.58 2.57
N ASN A 140 7.91 -20.25 1.57
CA ASN A 140 7.86 -20.99 0.32
C ASN A 140 9.19 -20.94 -0.43
N VAL A 141 9.75 -19.74 -0.63
CA VAL A 141 11.01 -19.62 -1.38
C VAL A 141 12.21 -20.19 -0.63
N SER A 142 12.21 -20.14 0.72
CA SER A 142 13.34 -20.61 1.53
C SER A 142 13.31 -22.13 1.80
N TYR A 143 12.12 -22.71 2.02
CA TYR A 143 12.01 -24.11 2.47
C TYR A 143 11.45 -25.06 1.41
N PHE A 144 10.64 -24.58 0.48
CA PHE A 144 10.10 -25.41 -0.59
C PHE A 144 10.94 -25.33 -1.85
N PHE A 145 11.32 -24.13 -2.28
CA PHE A 145 12.17 -23.92 -3.45
C PHE A 145 13.66 -23.91 -3.12
N GLU A 146 14.01 -23.85 -1.84
CA GLU A 146 15.40 -23.81 -1.34
C GLU A 146 16.26 -22.70 -1.97
N PHE A 147 15.63 -21.56 -2.29
CA PHE A 147 16.31 -20.43 -2.91
C PHE A 147 17.36 -19.84 -1.98
N THR A 148 18.51 -19.55 -2.55
CA THR A 148 19.57 -18.77 -1.89
C THR A 148 19.14 -17.30 -1.75
N GLY A 149 19.82 -16.55 -0.87
CA GLY A 149 19.54 -15.12 -0.71
C GLY A 149 19.63 -14.31 -2.02
N PHE A 150 20.53 -14.71 -2.91
CA PHE A 150 20.68 -14.10 -4.23
C PHE A 150 19.48 -14.37 -5.15
N GLU A 151 18.99 -15.60 -5.19
CA GLU A 151 17.81 -15.97 -5.99
C GLU A 151 16.54 -15.29 -5.47
N ILE A 152 16.38 -15.14 -4.14
CA ILE A 152 15.29 -14.39 -3.55
C ILE A 152 15.36 -12.90 -3.96
N ALA A 153 16.57 -12.32 -3.99
CA ALA A 153 16.75 -10.94 -4.47
C ALA A 153 16.35 -10.80 -5.95
N ILE A 154 16.73 -11.75 -6.83
CA ILE A 154 16.33 -11.74 -8.24
C ILE A 154 14.79 -11.75 -8.38
N THR A 155 14.09 -12.61 -7.63
CA THR A 155 12.62 -12.65 -7.67
C THR A 155 11.99 -11.33 -7.21
N ALA A 156 12.56 -10.67 -6.19
CA ALA A 156 12.12 -9.37 -5.74
C ALA A 156 12.30 -8.27 -6.81
N TYR A 157 13.41 -8.28 -7.55
CA TYR A 157 13.62 -7.38 -8.69
C TYR A 157 12.66 -7.69 -9.85
N ALA A 158 12.40 -8.96 -10.14
CA ALA A 158 11.41 -9.33 -11.17
C ALA A 158 10.02 -8.76 -10.87
N VAL A 159 9.58 -8.83 -9.61
CA VAL A 159 8.32 -8.21 -9.16
C VAL A 159 8.36 -6.70 -9.29
N LEU A 160 9.49 -6.05 -8.97
CA LEU A 160 9.65 -4.60 -9.08
C LEU A 160 9.49 -4.12 -10.54
N PHE A 161 10.08 -4.85 -11.50
CA PHE A 161 10.06 -4.45 -12.92
C PHE A 161 8.82 -4.94 -13.67
N SER A 162 8.02 -5.84 -13.10
CA SER A 162 6.84 -6.40 -13.77
C SER A 162 5.82 -5.35 -14.24
N PRO A 163 5.48 -4.28 -13.48
CA PRO A 163 4.55 -3.25 -13.97
C PRO A 163 5.12 -2.43 -15.13
N LEU A 164 6.44 -2.22 -15.15
CA LEU A 164 7.10 -1.52 -16.26
C LEU A 164 7.04 -2.37 -17.53
N ALA A 165 7.35 -3.67 -17.43
CA ALA A 165 7.24 -4.60 -18.54
C ALA A 165 5.79 -4.68 -19.05
N ALA A 166 4.82 -4.80 -18.15
CA ALA A 166 3.41 -4.80 -18.52
C ALA A 166 2.99 -3.52 -19.24
N GLY A 167 3.39 -2.34 -18.74
CA GLY A 167 3.09 -1.06 -19.35
C GLY A 167 3.70 -0.87 -20.74
N LEU A 168 4.87 -1.45 -21.00
CA LEU A 168 5.54 -1.42 -22.31
C LEU A 168 4.92 -2.42 -23.30
N LEU A 169 4.47 -3.57 -22.82
CA LEU A 169 3.94 -4.65 -23.65
C LEU A 169 2.43 -4.49 -23.93
N ALA A 170 1.66 -3.88 -23.05
CA ALA A 170 0.22 -3.71 -23.20
C ALA A 170 -0.17 -3.03 -24.55
N PRO A 171 0.47 -1.92 -24.98
CA PRO A 171 0.17 -1.32 -26.27
C PRO A 171 0.51 -2.22 -27.47
N ALA A 172 1.52 -3.08 -27.34
CA ALA A 172 1.93 -3.99 -28.40
C ALA A 172 0.99 -5.19 -28.54
N ILE A 173 0.24 -5.51 -27.49
CA ILE A 173 -0.71 -6.64 -27.46
C ILE A 173 -2.15 -6.16 -27.79
N GLY A 174 -2.34 -4.84 -27.92
CA GLY A 174 -3.64 -4.25 -28.28
C GLY A 174 -4.66 -4.23 -27.12
N VAL A 175 -4.15 -4.19 -25.88
CA VAL A 175 -4.97 -4.08 -24.65
C VAL A 175 -4.95 -2.66 -24.12
#